data_3995a97ffecb82cb8be71c49779c5ada
#
_entry.id   3995a97ffecb82cb8be71c49779c5ada
#
_cell.length_a   1.000
_cell.length_b   1.000
_cell.length_c   1.000
_cell.angle_alpha   90.00
_cell.angle_beta   90.00
_cell.angle_gamma   90.00
#
_symmetry.space_group_name_H-M   'P 1'
#
loop_
_entity.id
_entity.type
_entity.pdbx_description
1 polymer ?
#
loop_
_entity_poly.entity_id
_entity_poly.type
_entity_poly.pdbx_seq_one_letter_code
_entity_poly.pdbx_strand_id
1 'polypeptide(L)'
;MPRETFDRELQRLQDEMLMMGNMVEQALTESVESLKHRDREQAQRVITRDRQINAKRFEIENDALVLIATQQPMAGDLRVIAAVLDLASELERIGDYAKGIAKINLMLGEGPLLKPLVDVPRMAEQARSMLHRALEAFIHQDVDSAKSIPLEDDDVDCLYEQVYRELITYILADPSTIQQANYLLWVAHNLERAADRVTNICERVVFTVTGEMVELGRGDASSS
;
A
#
# COMPACT_ATOMS: atom_id res chain seq x y z
N MET A 1 3.45 17.58 -32.95
CA MET A 1 3.96 18.51 -31.90
C MET A 1 3.08 18.62 -30.63
N PRO A 2 1.81 19.05 -30.61
CA PRO A 2 1.07 19.08 -29.34
C PRO A 2 0.94 17.71 -28.68
N ARG A 3 0.70 16.64 -29.45
CA ARG A 3 0.52 15.27 -28.95
C ARG A 3 1.82 14.69 -28.37
N GLU A 4 2.95 14.85 -29.03
CA GLU A 4 4.26 14.37 -28.54
C GLU A 4 4.66 15.02 -27.19
N THR A 5 4.31 16.30 -27.02
CA THR A 5 4.53 16.98 -25.75
C THR A 5 3.65 16.41 -24.64
N PHE A 6 2.37 16.20 -24.95
CA PHE A 6 1.43 15.57 -24.01
C PHE A 6 1.88 14.15 -23.60
N ASP A 7 2.23 13.31 -24.57
CA ASP A 7 2.65 11.93 -24.34
C ASP A 7 3.91 11.88 -23.45
N ARG A 8 4.86 12.82 -23.65
CA ARG A 8 6.03 12.92 -22.79
C ARG A 8 5.70 13.37 -21.37
N GLU A 9 4.80 14.35 -21.18
CA GLU A 9 4.40 14.80 -19.84
C GLU A 9 3.56 13.75 -19.12
N LEU A 10 2.73 13.00 -19.83
CA LEU A 10 1.98 11.87 -19.27
C LEU A 10 2.92 10.75 -18.81
N GLN A 11 3.93 10.41 -19.64
CA GLN A 11 4.95 9.42 -19.25
C GLN A 11 5.72 9.87 -18.01
N ARG A 12 6.11 11.15 -17.95
CA ARG A 12 6.77 11.71 -16.77
C ARG A 12 5.90 11.57 -15.52
N LEU A 13 4.60 11.83 -15.62
CA LEU A 13 3.67 11.70 -14.50
C LEU A 13 3.57 10.24 -14.03
N GLN A 14 3.58 9.27 -14.95
CA GLN A 14 3.63 7.85 -14.62
C GLN A 14 4.95 7.44 -13.95
N ASP A 15 6.08 7.96 -14.43
CA ASP A 15 7.40 7.70 -13.83
C ASP A 15 7.49 8.24 -12.39
N GLU A 16 6.93 9.43 -12.13
CA GLU A 16 6.86 10.02 -10.78
C GLU A 16 5.97 9.18 -9.84
N MET A 17 4.87 8.64 -10.36
CA MET A 17 3.99 7.73 -9.61
C MET A 17 4.72 6.43 -9.27
N LEU A 18 5.48 5.82 -10.19
CA LEU A 18 6.33 4.65 -9.92
C LEU A 18 7.40 4.96 -8.87
N MET A 19 8.02 6.13 -8.94
CA MET A 19 8.98 6.57 -7.91
C MET A 19 8.32 6.63 -6.54
N MET A 20 7.11 7.18 -6.44
CA MET A 20 6.34 7.19 -5.19
C MET A 20 6.03 5.77 -4.72
N GLY A 21 5.65 4.86 -5.62
CA GLY A 21 5.44 3.44 -5.33
C GLY A 21 6.66 2.78 -4.68
N ASN A 22 7.84 2.97 -5.27
CA ASN A 22 9.10 2.46 -4.72
C ASN A 22 9.39 3.02 -3.31
N MET A 23 9.09 4.30 -3.06
CA MET A 23 9.25 4.89 -1.72
C MET A 23 8.32 4.21 -0.70
N VAL A 24 7.10 3.88 -1.08
CA VAL A 24 6.12 3.19 -0.24
C VAL A 24 6.51 1.75 0.02
N GLU A 25 6.93 0.99 -1.01
CA GLU A 25 7.46 -0.37 -0.86
C GLU A 25 8.63 -0.42 0.13
N GLN A 26 9.56 0.53 0.00
CA GLN A 26 10.69 0.65 0.91
C GLN A 26 10.23 0.96 2.34
N ALA A 27 9.25 1.85 2.51
CA ALA A 27 8.72 2.21 3.82
C ALA A 27 8.05 1.01 4.51
N LEU A 28 7.25 0.19 3.78
CA LEU A 28 6.67 -1.04 4.29
C LEU A 28 7.74 -2.00 4.79
N THR A 29 8.74 -2.29 3.95
CA THR A 29 9.84 -3.20 4.29
C THR A 29 10.61 -2.71 5.52
N GLU A 30 11.07 -1.45 5.50
CA GLU A 30 11.87 -0.88 6.59
C GLU A 30 11.09 -0.78 7.91
N SER A 31 9.77 -0.54 7.87
CA SER A 31 8.94 -0.45 9.07
C SER A 31 8.90 -1.80 9.81
N VAL A 32 8.68 -2.90 9.08
CA VAL A 32 8.60 -4.26 9.65
C VAL A 32 9.98 -4.75 10.08
N GLU A 33 11.04 -4.52 9.30
CA GLU A 33 12.40 -4.87 9.69
C GLU A 33 12.85 -4.09 10.94
N SER A 34 12.50 -2.80 11.03
CA SER A 34 12.77 -2.00 12.25
C SER A 34 12.08 -2.59 13.48
N LEU A 35 10.86 -3.08 13.34
CA LEU A 35 10.12 -3.72 14.42
C LEU A 35 10.73 -5.07 14.80
N LYS A 36 11.06 -5.90 13.82
CA LYS A 36 11.66 -7.23 14.01
C LYS A 36 13.00 -7.17 14.75
N HIS A 37 13.83 -6.19 14.39
CA HIS A 37 15.15 -5.99 15.00
C HIS A 37 15.15 -5.01 16.19
N ARG A 38 13.98 -4.45 16.55
CA ARG A 38 13.83 -3.43 17.57
C ARG A 38 14.72 -2.19 17.33
N ASP A 39 14.96 -1.88 16.02
CA ASP A 39 15.75 -0.73 15.60
C ASP A 39 14.89 0.55 15.64
N ARG A 40 15.05 1.31 16.75
CA ARG A 40 14.32 2.56 16.98
C ARG A 40 14.79 3.68 16.06
N GLU A 41 16.05 3.68 15.65
CA GLU A 41 16.60 4.68 14.75
C GLU A 41 16.06 4.47 13.33
N GLN A 42 15.99 3.23 12.87
CA GLN A 42 15.34 2.90 11.59
C GLN A 42 13.86 3.28 11.61
N ALA A 43 13.13 2.95 12.69
CA ALA A 43 11.73 3.37 12.85
C ALA A 43 11.57 4.90 12.76
N GLN A 44 12.45 5.66 13.42
CA GLN A 44 12.41 7.12 13.33
C GLN A 44 12.72 7.65 11.92
N ARG A 45 13.61 6.98 11.17
CA ARG A 45 13.86 7.31 9.76
C ARG A 45 12.63 7.09 8.90
N VAL A 46 11.91 5.97 9.05
CA VAL A 46 10.65 5.71 8.32
C VAL A 46 9.62 6.81 8.61
N ILE A 47 9.41 7.16 9.89
CA ILE A 47 8.48 8.24 10.28
C ILE A 47 8.85 9.57 9.64
N THR A 48 10.14 9.88 9.56
CA THR A 48 10.61 11.16 9.00
C THR A 48 10.47 11.20 7.47
N ARG A 49 10.77 10.08 6.79
CA ARG A 49 10.68 9.95 5.33
C ARG A 49 9.24 9.99 4.80
N ASP A 50 8.26 9.68 5.61
CA ASP A 50 6.84 9.78 5.26
C ASP A 50 6.47 11.18 4.72
N ARG A 51 7.11 12.24 5.23
CA ARG A 51 6.93 13.59 4.68
C ARG A 51 7.32 13.70 3.21
N GLN A 52 8.27 12.88 2.74
CA GLN A 52 8.69 12.86 1.34
C GLN A 52 7.64 12.17 0.46
N ILE A 53 6.98 11.11 0.96
CA ILE A 53 5.86 10.47 0.29
C ILE A 53 4.70 11.46 0.13
N ASN A 54 4.34 12.19 1.21
CA ASN A 54 3.31 13.22 1.16
C ASN A 54 3.65 14.35 0.19
N ALA A 55 4.90 14.82 0.18
CA ALA A 55 5.35 15.84 -0.76
C ALA A 55 5.25 15.36 -2.21
N LYS A 56 5.66 14.10 -2.47
CA LYS A 56 5.59 13.49 -3.80
C LYS A 56 4.14 13.35 -4.28
N ARG A 57 3.20 13.00 -3.41
CA ARG A 57 1.77 13.00 -3.74
C ARG A 57 1.32 14.38 -4.23
N PHE A 58 1.64 15.44 -3.47
CA PHE A 58 1.24 16.81 -3.87
C PHE A 58 1.88 17.25 -5.19
N GLU A 59 3.14 16.86 -5.47
CA GLU A 59 3.78 17.12 -6.75
C GLU A 59 3.02 16.44 -7.90
N ILE A 60 2.72 15.15 -7.77
CA ILE A 60 1.96 14.37 -8.76
C ILE A 60 0.58 14.97 -8.98
N GLU A 61 -0.16 15.31 -7.91
CA GLU A 61 -1.48 15.93 -8.00
C GLU A 61 -1.44 17.26 -8.74
N ASN A 62 -0.45 18.12 -8.42
CA ASN A 62 -0.28 19.41 -9.10
C ASN A 62 0.04 19.23 -10.59
N ASP A 63 1.00 18.35 -10.92
CA ASP A 63 1.41 18.11 -12.30
C ASP A 63 0.26 17.51 -13.14
N ALA A 64 -0.54 16.60 -12.55
CA ALA A 64 -1.75 16.07 -13.18
C ALA A 64 -2.78 17.17 -13.50
N LEU A 65 -3.05 18.07 -12.55
CA LEU A 65 -3.97 19.18 -12.75
C LEU A 65 -3.47 20.18 -13.80
N VAL A 66 -2.16 20.50 -13.81
CA VAL A 66 -1.55 21.33 -14.83
C VAL A 66 -1.67 20.69 -16.21
N LEU A 67 -1.43 19.37 -16.32
CA LEU A 67 -1.56 18.65 -17.57
C LEU A 67 -3.00 18.70 -18.12
N ILE A 68 -4.00 18.48 -17.27
CA ILE A 68 -5.41 18.60 -17.66
C ILE A 68 -5.73 20.02 -18.15
N ALA A 69 -5.33 21.04 -17.39
CA ALA A 69 -5.66 22.45 -17.68
C ALA A 69 -5.01 22.96 -18.97
N THR A 70 -3.80 22.48 -19.29
CA THR A 70 -3.01 23.01 -20.42
C THR A 70 -3.18 22.21 -21.72
N GLN A 71 -3.50 20.90 -21.63
CA GLN A 71 -3.46 20.02 -22.81
C GLN A 71 -4.83 19.51 -23.26
N GLN A 72 -5.89 19.71 -22.47
CA GLN A 72 -7.28 19.25 -22.77
C GLN A 72 -7.31 17.79 -23.24
N PRO A 73 -6.92 16.82 -22.40
CA PRO A 73 -6.75 15.43 -22.80
C PRO A 73 -8.04 14.79 -23.29
N MET A 74 -7.93 13.86 -24.25
CA MET A 74 -9.06 13.04 -24.73
C MET A 74 -9.51 12.07 -23.64
N ALA A 75 -10.73 11.52 -23.78
CA ALA A 75 -11.36 10.67 -22.76
C ALA A 75 -10.45 9.53 -22.23
N GLY A 76 -9.69 8.85 -23.09
CA GLY A 76 -8.74 7.81 -22.69
C GLY A 76 -7.61 8.36 -21.82
N ASP A 77 -6.97 9.44 -22.27
CA ASP A 77 -5.88 10.08 -21.55
C ASP A 77 -6.33 10.66 -20.22
N LEU A 78 -7.55 11.21 -20.17
CA LEU A 78 -8.14 11.74 -18.93
C LEU A 78 -8.37 10.63 -17.90
N ARG A 79 -8.76 9.40 -18.34
CA ARG A 79 -8.87 8.26 -17.42
C ARG A 79 -7.53 7.88 -16.80
N VAL A 80 -6.45 7.89 -17.59
CA VAL A 80 -5.10 7.62 -17.07
C VAL A 80 -4.72 8.66 -16.01
N ILE A 81 -4.94 9.96 -16.28
CA ILE A 81 -4.61 11.01 -15.33
C ILE A 81 -5.47 10.90 -14.06
N ALA A 82 -6.77 10.60 -14.20
CA ALA A 82 -7.65 10.38 -13.04
C ALA A 82 -7.18 9.19 -12.20
N ALA A 83 -6.79 8.09 -12.86
CA ALA A 83 -6.22 6.94 -12.15
C ALA A 83 -4.92 7.31 -11.41
N VAL A 84 -4.02 8.11 -12.00
CA VAL A 84 -2.80 8.57 -11.31
C VAL A 84 -3.13 9.35 -10.04
N LEU A 85 -4.15 10.23 -10.05
CA LEU A 85 -4.58 10.96 -8.86
C LEU A 85 -5.07 10.03 -7.75
N ASP A 86 -5.88 9.03 -8.11
CA ASP A 86 -6.39 8.04 -7.17
C ASP A 86 -5.25 7.17 -6.62
N LEU A 87 -4.36 6.67 -7.49
CA LEU A 87 -3.20 5.87 -7.12
C LEU A 87 -2.27 6.62 -6.16
N ALA A 88 -1.99 7.90 -6.42
CA ALA A 88 -1.16 8.72 -5.55
C ALA A 88 -1.76 8.81 -4.13
N SER A 89 -3.11 8.90 -4.02
CA SER A 89 -3.81 8.90 -2.74
C SER A 89 -3.74 7.54 -2.04
N GLU A 90 -3.90 6.43 -2.77
CA GLU A 90 -3.80 5.09 -2.18
C GLU A 90 -2.35 4.78 -1.74
N LEU A 91 -1.35 5.19 -2.51
CA LEU A 91 0.07 5.05 -2.14
C LEU A 91 0.40 5.82 -0.85
N GLU A 92 -0.08 7.04 -0.69
CA GLU A 92 0.11 7.82 0.53
C GLU A 92 -0.50 7.11 1.75
N ARG A 93 -1.71 6.55 1.61
CA ARG A 93 -2.34 5.77 2.69
C ARG A 93 -1.53 4.54 3.08
N ILE A 94 -0.98 3.81 2.10
CA ILE A 94 -0.07 2.68 2.38
C ILE A 94 1.19 3.16 3.11
N GLY A 95 1.75 4.30 2.71
CA GLY A 95 2.85 4.96 3.43
C GLY A 95 2.50 5.31 4.88
N ASP A 96 1.30 5.83 5.12
CA ASP A 96 0.81 6.11 6.48
C ASP A 96 0.70 4.84 7.33
N TYR A 97 0.32 3.68 6.77
CA TYR A 97 0.31 2.41 7.49
C TYR A 97 1.74 1.96 7.85
N ALA A 98 2.69 2.08 6.93
CA ALA A 98 4.11 1.81 7.21
C ALA A 98 4.65 2.69 8.36
N LYS A 99 4.36 3.99 8.34
CA LYS A 99 4.66 4.93 9.42
C LYS A 99 3.97 4.53 10.74
N GLY A 100 2.73 4.03 10.66
CA GLY A 100 1.99 3.50 11.81
C GLY A 100 2.74 2.34 12.47
N ILE A 101 3.24 1.38 11.70
CA ILE A 101 4.07 0.26 12.17
C ILE A 101 5.36 0.77 12.84
N ALA A 102 6.06 1.71 12.21
CA ALA A 102 7.26 2.31 12.78
C ALA A 102 7.00 3.03 14.13
N LYS A 103 5.87 3.74 14.26
CA LYS A 103 5.46 4.35 15.54
C LYS A 103 5.21 3.30 16.63
N ILE A 104 4.57 2.18 16.27
CA ILE A 104 4.33 1.07 17.19
C ILE A 104 5.66 0.52 17.72
N ASN A 105 6.69 0.37 16.87
CA ASN A 105 8.02 -0.03 17.32
C ASN A 105 8.57 0.90 18.42
N LEU A 106 8.37 2.21 18.30
CA LEU A 106 8.78 3.17 19.34
C LEU A 106 7.95 3.04 20.62
N MET A 107 6.63 2.79 20.50
CA MET A 107 5.69 2.66 21.63
C MET A 107 5.91 1.38 22.44
N LEU A 108 6.41 0.30 21.84
CA LEU A 108 6.71 -0.97 22.51
C LEU A 108 7.85 -0.87 23.55
N GLY A 109 8.59 0.24 23.60
CA GLY A 109 9.67 0.44 24.57
C GLY A 109 10.92 -0.40 24.27
N GLU A 110 11.74 -0.70 25.30
CA GLU A 110 13.04 -1.38 25.13
C GLU A 110 13.01 -2.88 25.44
N GLY A 111 11.88 -3.45 25.80
CA GLY A 111 11.75 -4.88 26.11
C GLY A 111 11.78 -5.78 24.88
N PRO A 112 11.93 -7.11 25.07
CA PRO A 112 11.76 -8.07 24.00
C PRO A 112 10.31 -8.05 23.51
N LEU A 113 10.09 -8.50 22.25
CA LEU A 113 8.75 -8.72 21.75
C LEU A 113 8.08 -9.88 22.50
N LEU A 114 6.76 -9.81 22.62
CA LEU A 114 5.92 -10.85 23.23
C LEU A 114 6.15 -12.23 22.61
N LYS A 115 6.42 -12.23 21.30
CA LYS A 115 6.68 -13.43 20.51
C LYS A 115 7.62 -13.09 19.33
N PRO A 116 8.29 -14.09 18.74
CA PRO A 116 8.97 -13.91 17.46
C PRO A 116 7.95 -13.51 16.38
N LEU A 117 8.34 -12.57 15.51
CA LEU A 117 7.51 -12.17 14.37
C LEU A 117 7.77 -13.12 13.20
N VAL A 118 6.82 -14.03 12.95
CA VAL A 118 6.87 -14.97 11.81
C VAL A 118 5.92 -14.51 10.70
N ASP A 119 4.66 -14.28 11.03
CA ASP A 119 3.62 -13.97 10.04
C ASP A 119 3.63 -12.50 9.62
N VAL A 120 3.96 -11.57 10.52
CA VAL A 120 4.04 -10.13 10.21
C VAL A 120 5.01 -9.82 9.05
N PRO A 121 6.25 -10.36 8.99
CA PRO A 121 7.11 -10.21 7.81
C PRO A 121 6.54 -10.83 6.54
N ARG A 122 5.79 -11.94 6.64
CA ARG A 122 5.14 -12.58 5.48
C ARG A 122 4.01 -11.71 4.93
N MET A 123 3.17 -11.15 5.82
CA MET A 123 2.14 -10.17 5.42
C MET A 123 2.75 -8.95 4.72
N ALA A 124 3.85 -8.42 5.24
CA ALA A 124 4.54 -7.27 4.65
C ALA A 124 5.09 -7.59 3.26
N GLU A 125 5.72 -8.75 3.08
CA GLU A 125 6.24 -9.18 1.78
C GLU A 125 5.12 -9.42 0.77
N GLN A 126 4.00 -10.02 1.20
CA GLN A 126 2.83 -10.23 0.36
C GLN A 126 2.25 -8.89 -0.10
N ALA A 127 1.95 -7.97 0.84
CA ALA A 127 1.41 -6.64 0.52
C ALA A 127 2.36 -5.85 -0.41
N ARG A 128 3.69 -5.91 -0.17
CA ARG A 128 4.69 -5.28 -1.03
C ARG A 128 4.71 -5.89 -2.44
N SER A 129 4.67 -7.22 -2.55
CA SER A 129 4.66 -7.92 -3.84
C SER A 129 3.40 -7.62 -4.63
N MET A 130 2.23 -7.59 -3.97
CA MET A 130 0.97 -7.19 -4.59
C MET A 130 1.05 -5.75 -5.11
N LEU A 131 1.55 -4.81 -4.29
CA LEU A 131 1.72 -3.41 -4.68
C LEU A 131 2.62 -3.26 -5.91
N HIS A 132 3.78 -3.89 -5.89
CA HIS A 132 4.73 -3.86 -7.01
C HIS A 132 4.08 -4.28 -8.33
N ARG A 133 3.41 -5.44 -8.34
CA ARG A 133 2.74 -5.96 -9.52
C ARG A 133 1.52 -5.13 -9.95
N ALA A 134 0.79 -4.52 -9.01
CA ALA A 134 -0.31 -3.64 -9.35
C ALA A 134 0.17 -2.36 -10.06
N LEU A 135 1.32 -1.81 -9.64
CA LEU A 135 1.94 -0.67 -10.32
C LEU A 135 2.49 -1.04 -11.70
N GLU A 136 3.11 -2.22 -11.85
CA GLU A 136 3.50 -2.74 -13.17
C GLU A 136 2.28 -2.94 -14.08
N ALA A 137 1.19 -3.53 -13.55
CA ALA A 137 -0.05 -3.71 -14.29
C ALA A 137 -0.66 -2.36 -14.75
N PHE A 138 -0.52 -1.30 -13.93
CA PHE A 138 -0.95 0.05 -14.32
C PHE A 138 -0.13 0.58 -15.51
N ILE A 139 1.18 0.48 -15.48
CA ILE A 139 2.05 0.97 -16.55
C ILE A 139 1.83 0.20 -17.86
N HIS A 140 1.70 -1.11 -17.76
CA HIS A 140 1.51 -1.99 -18.94
C HIS A 140 0.05 -2.12 -19.37
N GLN A 141 -0.89 -1.49 -18.63
CA GLN A 141 -2.34 -1.61 -18.88
C GLN A 141 -2.81 -3.08 -18.87
N ASP A 142 -2.21 -3.90 -18.00
CA ASP A 142 -2.47 -5.34 -17.88
C ASP A 142 -3.68 -5.62 -16.98
N VAL A 143 -4.84 -5.74 -17.61
CA VAL A 143 -6.12 -6.01 -16.94
C VAL A 143 -6.15 -7.39 -16.28
N ASP A 144 -5.50 -8.40 -16.90
CA ASP A 144 -5.53 -9.76 -16.37
C ASP A 144 -4.74 -9.86 -15.06
N SER A 145 -3.54 -9.27 -15.02
CA SER A 145 -2.77 -9.14 -13.79
C SER A 145 -3.54 -8.34 -12.73
N ALA A 146 -4.14 -7.20 -13.11
CA ALA A 146 -4.92 -6.38 -12.19
C ALA A 146 -6.12 -7.11 -11.59
N LYS A 147 -6.75 -8.06 -12.30
CA LYS A 147 -7.85 -8.88 -11.78
C LYS A 147 -7.37 -10.05 -10.91
N SER A 148 -6.15 -10.53 -11.13
CA SER A 148 -5.62 -11.68 -10.36
C SER A 148 -5.00 -11.29 -9.02
N ILE A 149 -4.37 -10.13 -8.93
CA ILE A 149 -3.68 -9.66 -7.71
C ILE A 149 -4.61 -9.60 -6.49
N PRO A 150 -5.85 -9.06 -6.58
CA PRO A 150 -6.75 -8.99 -5.43
C PRO A 150 -7.16 -10.35 -4.84
N LEU A 151 -7.05 -11.44 -5.59
CA LEU A 151 -7.32 -12.78 -5.06
C LEU A 151 -6.29 -13.24 -4.02
N GLU A 152 -5.15 -12.60 -3.96
CA GLU A 152 -4.10 -12.88 -2.98
C GLU A 152 -4.32 -12.14 -1.64
N ASP A 153 -5.28 -11.23 -1.58
CA ASP A 153 -5.66 -10.52 -0.36
C ASP A 153 -6.20 -11.49 0.71
N ASP A 154 -6.90 -12.54 0.29
CA ASP A 154 -7.37 -13.62 1.17
C ASP A 154 -6.22 -14.30 1.96
N ASP A 155 -5.01 -14.38 1.36
CA ASP A 155 -3.84 -14.93 2.03
C ASP A 155 -3.34 -14.00 3.16
N VAL A 156 -3.41 -12.68 2.95
CA VAL A 156 -3.07 -11.68 3.97
C VAL A 156 -4.07 -11.70 5.10
N ASP A 157 -5.36 -11.81 4.79
CA ASP A 157 -6.45 -11.94 5.76
C ASP A 157 -6.29 -13.20 6.62
N CYS A 158 -5.96 -14.34 6.01
CA CYS A 158 -5.68 -15.59 6.73
C CYS A 158 -4.49 -15.43 7.72
N LEU A 159 -3.41 -14.73 7.30
CA LEU A 159 -2.27 -14.44 8.17
C LEU A 159 -2.66 -13.49 9.30
N TYR A 160 -3.47 -12.46 9.03
CA TYR A 160 -4.00 -11.55 10.05
C TYR A 160 -4.80 -12.31 11.11
N GLU A 161 -5.73 -13.18 10.71
CA GLU A 161 -6.51 -14.00 11.64
C GLU A 161 -5.62 -14.96 12.46
N GLN A 162 -4.57 -15.50 11.87
CA GLN A 162 -3.61 -16.35 12.57
C GLN A 162 -2.88 -15.56 13.66
N VAL A 163 -2.36 -14.36 13.34
CA VAL A 163 -1.73 -13.44 14.29
C VAL A 163 -2.72 -13.10 15.42
N TYR A 164 -3.96 -12.75 15.08
CA TYR A 164 -5.00 -12.44 16.07
C TYR A 164 -5.22 -13.60 17.04
N ARG A 165 -5.49 -14.81 16.54
CA ARG A 165 -5.72 -16.00 17.40
C ARG A 165 -4.52 -16.31 18.29
N GLU A 166 -3.31 -16.19 17.77
CA GLU A 166 -2.10 -16.41 18.55
C GLU A 166 -1.94 -15.37 19.66
N LEU A 167 -2.13 -14.08 19.38
CA LEU A 167 -2.03 -13.01 20.39
C LEU A 167 -3.08 -13.16 21.49
N ILE A 168 -4.30 -13.61 21.18
CA ILE A 168 -5.32 -13.94 22.20
C ILE A 168 -4.84 -15.03 23.15
N THR A 169 -4.11 -16.04 22.68
CA THR A 169 -3.57 -17.09 23.58
C THR A 169 -2.57 -16.54 24.58
N TYR A 170 -1.73 -15.58 24.17
CA TYR A 170 -0.80 -14.89 25.10
C TYR A 170 -1.55 -14.04 26.14
N ILE A 171 -2.59 -13.31 25.74
CA ILE A 171 -3.40 -12.50 26.68
C ILE A 171 -4.11 -13.39 27.71
N LEU A 172 -4.65 -14.54 27.27
CA LEU A 172 -5.32 -15.48 28.17
C LEU A 172 -4.35 -16.17 29.14
N ALA A 173 -3.12 -16.43 28.70
CA ALA A 173 -2.07 -17.02 29.56
C ALA A 173 -1.52 -16.01 30.56
N ASP A 174 -1.33 -14.75 30.16
CA ASP A 174 -0.87 -13.65 31.01
C ASP A 174 -1.54 -12.32 30.61
N PRO A 175 -2.58 -11.88 31.36
CA PRO A 175 -3.28 -10.62 31.07
C PRO A 175 -2.41 -9.37 31.12
N SER A 176 -1.22 -9.41 31.71
CA SER A 176 -0.29 -8.28 31.72
C SER A 176 0.27 -7.96 30.31
N THR A 177 0.19 -8.91 29.38
CA THR A 177 0.67 -8.79 27.99
C THR A 177 -0.27 -8.03 27.07
N ILE A 178 -1.51 -7.70 27.50
CA ILE A 178 -2.56 -7.12 26.66
C ILE A 178 -2.11 -5.89 25.88
N GLN A 179 -1.30 -5.02 26.49
CA GLN A 179 -0.84 -3.81 25.80
C GLN A 179 0.10 -4.15 24.64
N GLN A 180 1.04 -5.04 24.86
CA GLN A 180 2.01 -5.44 23.85
C GLN A 180 1.34 -6.26 22.73
N ALA A 181 0.40 -7.13 23.08
CA ALA A 181 -0.41 -7.88 22.13
C ALA A 181 -1.24 -6.96 21.24
N ASN A 182 -1.89 -5.93 21.82
CA ASN A 182 -2.64 -4.93 21.03
C ASN A 182 -1.74 -4.17 20.06
N TYR A 183 -0.53 -3.80 20.45
CA TYR A 183 0.41 -3.16 19.55
C TYR A 183 0.78 -4.07 18.37
N LEU A 184 1.04 -5.35 18.61
CA LEU A 184 1.32 -6.31 17.54
C LEU A 184 0.10 -6.57 16.65
N LEU A 185 -1.10 -6.57 17.21
CA LEU A 185 -2.34 -6.67 16.44
C LEU A 185 -2.53 -5.45 15.53
N TRP A 186 -2.22 -4.24 16.01
CA TRP A 186 -2.27 -3.04 15.18
C TRP A 186 -1.22 -3.06 14.05
N VAL A 187 -0.06 -3.70 14.26
CA VAL A 187 0.91 -3.91 13.17
C VAL A 187 0.30 -4.80 12.08
N ALA A 188 -0.27 -5.94 12.45
CA ALA A 188 -0.92 -6.84 11.51
C ALA A 188 -2.08 -6.16 10.78
N HIS A 189 -2.92 -5.40 11.49
CA HIS A 189 -4.01 -4.63 10.89
C HIS A 189 -3.53 -3.57 9.89
N ASN A 190 -2.42 -2.86 10.17
CA ASN A 190 -1.86 -1.93 9.21
C ASN A 190 -1.38 -2.63 7.92
N LEU A 191 -0.88 -3.86 8.00
CA LEU A 191 -0.44 -4.63 6.84
C LEU A 191 -1.64 -5.16 6.03
N GLU A 192 -2.67 -5.67 6.68
CA GLU A 192 -3.93 -6.04 6.05
C GLU A 192 -4.53 -4.83 5.31
N ARG A 193 -4.63 -3.68 5.98
CA ARG A 193 -5.10 -2.44 5.35
C ARG A 193 -4.23 -1.99 4.17
N ALA A 194 -2.92 -2.27 4.20
CA ALA A 194 -2.05 -1.97 3.08
C ALA A 194 -2.37 -2.84 1.86
N ALA A 195 -2.65 -4.13 2.05
CA ALA A 195 -3.06 -5.04 0.99
C ALA A 195 -4.43 -4.67 0.41
N ASP A 196 -5.42 -4.35 1.26
CA ASP A 196 -6.72 -3.79 0.84
C ASP A 196 -6.57 -2.60 -0.13
N ARG A 197 -5.61 -1.68 0.12
CA ARG A 197 -5.38 -0.53 -0.75
C ARG A 197 -4.85 -0.93 -2.13
N VAL A 198 -4.11 -2.03 -2.21
CA VAL A 198 -3.65 -2.54 -3.51
C VAL A 198 -4.82 -3.00 -4.37
N THR A 199 -5.86 -3.58 -3.78
CA THR A 199 -7.09 -3.92 -4.50
C THR A 199 -7.71 -2.69 -5.16
N ASN A 200 -7.79 -1.55 -4.45
CA ASN A 200 -8.27 -0.29 -5.03
C ASN A 200 -7.39 0.18 -6.22
N ILE A 201 -6.07 0.00 -6.13
CA ILE A 201 -5.16 0.31 -7.25
C ILE A 201 -5.49 -0.56 -8.45
N CYS A 202 -5.70 -1.87 -8.26
CA CYS A 202 -6.06 -2.81 -9.33
C CYS A 202 -7.39 -2.44 -10.00
N GLU A 203 -8.40 -2.01 -9.25
CA GLU A 203 -9.66 -1.50 -9.79
C GLU A 203 -9.46 -0.31 -10.71
N ARG A 204 -8.55 0.61 -10.36
CA ARG A 204 -8.20 1.76 -11.20
C ARG A 204 -7.47 1.36 -12.48
N VAL A 205 -6.64 0.30 -12.43
CA VAL A 205 -6.03 -0.27 -13.64
C VAL A 205 -7.11 -0.75 -14.60
N VAL A 206 -8.07 -1.54 -14.11
CA VAL A 206 -9.19 -2.04 -14.94
C VAL A 206 -9.99 -0.87 -15.52
N PHE A 207 -10.35 0.12 -14.71
CA PHE A 207 -11.07 1.31 -15.17
C PHE A 207 -10.31 2.08 -16.25
N THR A 208 -9.00 2.23 -16.13
CA THR A 208 -8.18 2.95 -17.10
C THR A 208 -8.30 2.34 -18.50
N VAL A 209 -8.28 1.02 -18.58
CA VAL A 209 -8.28 0.28 -19.84
C VAL A 209 -9.70 0.11 -20.39
N THR A 210 -10.64 -0.33 -19.56
CA THR A 210 -11.99 -0.71 -20.01
C THR A 210 -12.97 0.47 -19.99
N GLY A 211 -12.74 1.46 -19.13
CA GLY A 211 -13.68 2.55 -18.85
C GLY A 211 -14.81 2.15 -17.90
N GLU A 212 -14.83 0.91 -17.40
CA GLU A 212 -15.83 0.39 -16.48
C GLU A 212 -15.31 0.39 -15.04
N MET A 213 -16.14 0.86 -14.11
CA MET A 213 -15.87 0.77 -12.68
C MET A 213 -16.28 -0.64 -12.22
N VAL A 214 -15.33 -1.37 -11.66
CA VAL A 214 -15.53 -2.72 -11.12
C VAL A 214 -15.09 -2.75 -9.67
N GLU A 215 -15.73 -3.57 -8.85
CA GLU A 215 -15.23 -3.96 -7.53
C GLU A 215 -14.50 -5.29 -7.67
N LEU A 216 -13.22 -5.32 -7.23
CA LEU A 216 -12.37 -6.51 -7.23
C LEU A 216 -12.15 -6.93 -5.78
N GLY A 217 -12.17 -8.23 -5.51
CA GLY A 217 -11.98 -8.74 -4.16
C GLY A 217 -13.31 -9.05 -3.45
N ARG A 218 -13.29 -10.10 -2.64
CA ARG A 218 -14.42 -10.85 -2.07
C ARG A 218 -15.31 -11.43 -3.15
N GLY A 219 -14.87 -12.62 -3.63
CA GLY A 219 -15.63 -13.39 -4.60
C GLY A 219 -17.10 -13.43 -4.21
N ASP A 220 -17.96 -13.27 -5.21
CA ASP A 220 -19.39 -13.54 -5.14
C ASP A 220 -19.65 -14.98 -4.66
N ALA A 221 -19.46 -15.22 -3.37
CA ALA A 221 -19.87 -16.44 -2.68
C ALA A 221 -21.37 -16.41 -2.32
N SER A 222 -22.16 -15.53 -3.00
CA SER A 222 -23.61 -15.40 -2.77
C SER A 222 -24.42 -15.31 -4.07
N SER A 223 -24.16 -16.20 -5.02
CA SER A 223 -25.13 -16.50 -6.07
C SER A 223 -25.02 -17.95 -6.50
N SER A 224 -25.57 -18.82 -5.68
CA SER A 224 -26.06 -20.17 -6.07
C SER A 224 -27.18 -20.56 -5.15
#